data_0ad3bd0d8c98c4bfa333b903579e8f1b
#
_entry.id   0ad3bd0d8c98c4bfa333b903579e8f1b
#
_cell.length_a   1.000
_cell.length_b   1.000
_cell.length_c   1.000
_cell.angle_alpha   90.00
_cell.angle_beta   90.00
_cell.angle_gamma   90.00
#
_symmetry.space_group_name_H-M   'P 1'
#
loop_
_entity.id
_entity.type
_entity.pdbx_description
1 polymer ?
#
loop_
_entity_poly.entity_id
_entity_poly.type
_entity_poly.pdbx_seq_one_letter_code
_entity_poly.pdbx_strand_id
1 'polypeptide(L)'
;VMGTGEYLTSLLQEKYGLKRVIYSTYQAVAGSGQRGIDDLEANLKGEPSKGYPHQIAFNALPHIDVFLDNGYTKEEEKMINETRKILNLPDLKVTATCVRVPIKFGHAVSVNVELEKPFELEDVIHAFEEKEGIIVQNDGKNNVYPMPINAQDTDEVYVGRIRKDFSADNALNLWVVADNIRKGAATNTIQIAETLIKEGAL
;
A
#
# COMPACT_ATOMS: atom_id res chain seq x y z
N VAL A 1 -0.46 -4.92 3.09
CA VAL A 1 -0.75 -3.62 2.41
C VAL A 1 -0.72 -2.48 3.41
N MET A 2 -1.27 -2.71 4.60
CA MET A 2 -1.41 -1.69 5.65
C MET A 2 -0.10 -0.98 5.97
N GLY A 3 0.95 -1.66 6.39
CA GLY A 3 2.22 -1.04 6.75
C GLY A 3 2.89 -0.19 5.66
N THR A 4 2.51 -0.40 4.40
CA THR A 4 3.12 0.29 3.26
C THR A 4 2.53 1.69 3.03
N GLY A 5 1.20 1.80 2.99
CA GLY A 5 0.52 3.08 2.74
C GLY A 5 0.51 3.99 3.96
N GLU A 6 0.31 3.43 5.14
CA GLU A 6 0.19 4.17 6.39
C GLU A 6 1.49 4.79 6.88
N TYR A 7 2.62 4.17 6.59
CA TYR A 7 3.92 4.74 6.92
C TYR A 7 4.15 6.09 6.24
N LEU A 8 3.68 6.24 5.00
CA LEU A 8 3.73 7.49 4.26
C LEU A 8 2.65 8.49 4.71
N THR A 9 1.43 8.00 4.94
CA THR A 9 0.34 8.87 5.39
C THR A 9 0.56 9.40 6.81
N SER A 10 1.25 8.67 7.69
CA SER A 10 1.62 9.18 9.02
C SER A 10 2.52 10.40 8.94
N LEU A 11 3.51 10.39 8.05
CA LEU A 11 4.41 11.53 7.84
C LEU A 11 3.66 12.75 7.28
N LEU A 12 2.72 12.53 6.36
CA LEU A 12 1.88 13.60 5.82
C LEU A 12 0.92 14.16 6.89
N GLN A 13 0.40 13.29 7.78
CA GLN A 13 -0.43 13.70 8.90
C GLN A 13 0.34 14.64 9.85
N GLU A 14 1.55 14.28 10.21
CA GLU A 14 2.38 15.09 11.13
C GLU A 14 2.67 16.48 10.58
N LYS A 15 2.97 16.60 9.28
CA LYS A 15 3.37 17.85 8.66
C LYS A 15 2.18 18.72 8.21
N TYR A 16 1.17 18.10 7.62
CA TYR A 16 0.14 18.84 6.88
C TYR A 16 -1.30 18.59 7.37
N GLY A 17 -1.52 17.55 8.19
CA GLY A 17 -2.86 17.08 8.53
C GLY A 17 -3.54 16.34 7.37
N LEU A 18 -4.25 15.26 7.68
CA LEU A 18 -4.99 14.47 6.69
C LEU A 18 -6.47 14.81 6.74
N LYS A 19 -7.06 15.10 5.60
CA LYS A 19 -8.49 15.34 5.42
C LYS A 19 -9.21 14.14 4.83
N ARG A 20 -8.57 13.46 3.86
CA ARG A 20 -9.12 12.28 3.17
C ARG A 20 -8.02 11.44 2.58
N VAL A 21 -8.21 10.10 2.57
CA VAL A 21 -7.31 9.14 1.92
C VAL A 21 -8.12 8.15 1.10
N ILE A 22 -7.69 7.91 -0.13
CA ILE A 22 -8.23 6.87 -1.00
C ILE A 22 -7.10 5.90 -1.33
N TYR A 23 -7.33 4.63 -1.09
CA TYR A 23 -6.45 3.54 -1.47
C TYR A 23 -7.02 2.75 -2.65
N SER A 24 -6.20 2.54 -3.67
CA SER A 24 -6.46 1.54 -4.71
C SER A 24 -5.28 0.57 -4.72
N THR A 25 -5.50 -0.68 -4.30
CA THR A 25 -4.42 -1.63 -4.12
C THR A 25 -4.26 -2.56 -5.31
N TYR A 26 -3.04 -3.01 -5.53
CA TYR A 26 -2.64 -4.01 -6.52
C TYR A 26 -1.83 -5.06 -5.77
N GLN A 27 -2.54 -6.09 -5.27
CA GLN A 27 -1.98 -7.05 -4.33
C GLN A 27 -1.53 -8.33 -5.02
N ALA A 28 -0.28 -8.72 -4.75
CA ALA A 28 0.32 -9.95 -5.24
C ALA A 28 -0.37 -11.21 -4.69
N VAL A 29 -0.33 -12.30 -5.45
CA VAL A 29 -0.97 -13.57 -5.07
C VAL A 29 -0.36 -14.21 -3.83
N ALA A 30 0.91 -13.93 -3.50
CA ALA A 30 1.55 -14.40 -2.27
C ALA A 30 0.81 -13.95 -0.98
N GLY A 31 0.04 -12.86 -1.04
CA GLY A 31 -0.84 -12.44 0.05
C GLY A 31 -1.94 -13.45 0.41
N SER A 32 -2.26 -14.38 -0.50
CA SER A 32 -3.13 -15.55 -0.25
C SER A 32 -2.36 -16.81 0.16
N GLY A 33 -1.08 -16.67 0.49
CA GLY A 33 -0.18 -17.79 0.78
C GLY A 33 0.21 -18.60 -0.46
N GLN A 34 0.79 -19.78 -0.25
CA GLN A 34 1.25 -20.67 -1.32
C GLN A 34 0.13 -21.02 -2.31
N ARG A 35 -1.09 -21.20 -1.83
CA ARG A 35 -2.27 -21.49 -2.66
C ARG A 35 -2.47 -20.44 -3.77
N GLY A 36 -2.24 -19.14 -3.49
CA GLY A 36 -2.38 -18.09 -4.50
C GLY A 36 -1.28 -18.17 -5.56
N ILE A 37 -0.06 -18.51 -5.17
CA ILE A 37 1.06 -18.72 -6.10
C ILE A 37 0.79 -19.91 -7.01
N ASP A 38 0.39 -21.04 -6.41
CA ASP A 38 0.08 -22.28 -7.14
C ASP A 38 -1.05 -22.07 -8.16
N ASP A 39 -2.07 -21.28 -7.79
CA ASP A 39 -3.21 -20.96 -8.66
C ASP A 39 -2.78 -20.10 -9.87
N LEU A 40 -1.90 -19.11 -9.64
CA LEU A 40 -1.32 -18.32 -10.74
C LEU A 40 -0.51 -19.22 -11.68
N GLU A 41 0.34 -20.09 -11.14
CA GLU A 41 1.18 -20.98 -11.94
C GLU A 41 0.36 -22.01 -12.74
N ALA A 42 -0.71 -22.55 -12.14
CA ALA A 42 -1.64 -23.44 -12.80
C ALA A 42 -2.37 -22.73 -13.97
N ASN A 43 -2.87 -21.52 -13.73
CA ASN A 43 -3.54 -20.73 -14.76
C ASN A 43 -2.60 -20.39 -15.94
N LEU A 44 -1.30 -20.11 -15.69
CA LEU A 44 -0.32 -19.87 -16.74
C LEU A 44 -0.07 -21.10 -17.62
N LYS A 45 -0.37 -22.31 -17.11
CA LYS A 45 -0.33 -23.58 -17.84
C LYS A 45 -1.66 -23.96 -18.50
N GLY A 46 -2.70 -23.09 -18.37
CA GLY A 46 -4.04 -23.34 -18.89
C GLY A 46 -4.93 -24.21 -17.99
N GLU A 47 -4.50 -24.45 -16.75
CA GLU A 47 -5.32 -25.16 -15.76
C GLU A 47 -6.33 -24.23 -15.09
N PRO A 48 -7.51 -24.71 -14.66
CA PRO A 48 -8.52 -23.90 -14.00
C PRO A 48 -8.07 -23.45 -12.60
N SER A 49 -8.59 -22.31 -12.14
CA SER A 49 -8.39 -21.83 -10.78
C SER A 49 -9.02 -22.76 -9.74
N LYS A 50 -8.31 -22.95 -8.61
CA LYS A 50 -8.77 -23.68 -7.44
C LYS A 50 -8.78 -22.82 -6.18
N GLY A 51 -7.98 -21.76 -6.18
CA GLY A 51 -7.78 -20.83 -5.07
C GLY A 51 -8.63 -19.57 -5.16
N TYR A 52 -8.87 -19.09 -6.37
CA TYR A 52 -9.66 -17.89 -6.62
C TYR A 52 -10.98 -18.22 -7.31
N PRO A 53 -12.02 -17.39 -7.15
CA PRO A 53 -13.32 -17.59 -7.80
C PRO A 53 -13.26 -17.44 -9.33
N HIS A 54 -12.21 -16.79 -9.85
CA HIS A 54 -11.97 -16.59 -11.27
C HIS A 54 -10.50 -16.78 -11.59
N GLN A 55 -10.18 -17.03 -12.87
CA GLN A 55 -8.80 -17.07 -13.34
C GLN A 55 -8.06 -15.79 -12.95
N ILE A 56 -6.87 -15.96 -12.35
CA ILE A 56 -6.02 -14.82 -11.96
C ILE A 56 -4.99 -14.46 -13.05
N ALA A 57 -4.46 -15.43 -13.79
CA ALA A 57 -3.51 -15.13 -14.87
C ALA A 57 -4.20 -14.26 -15.93
N PHE A 58 -3.49 -13.18 -16.35
CA PHE A 58 -3.97 -12.19 -17.33
C PHE A 58 -5.26 -11.46 -16.91
N ASN A 59 -5.54 -11.36 -15.60
CA ASN A 59 -6.75 -10.79 -15.06
C ASN A 59 -6.47 -9.91 -13.84
N ALA A 60 -7.48 -9.12 -13.42
CA ALA A 60 -7.49 -8.38 -12.17
C ALA A 60 -8.80 -8.69 -11.43
N LEU A 61 -8.70 -9.13 -10.19
CA LEU A 61 -9.87 -9.50 -9.38
C LEU A 61 -10.11 -8.42 -8.32
N PRO A 62 -11.14 -7.57 -8.43
CA PRO A 62 -11.49 -6.56 -7.44
C PRO A 62 -12.21 -7.20 -6.24
N HIS A 63 -11.57 -8.19 -5.65
CA HIS A 63 -12.12 -9.03 -4.60
C HIS A 63 -10.99 -9.66 -3.79
N ILE A 64 -10.79 -9.17 -2.57
CA ILE A 64 -9.87 -9.76 -1.59
C ILE A 64 -10.60 -9.95 -0.27
N ASP A 65 -10.59 -11.20 0.24
CA ASP A 65 -11.39 -11.67 1.37
C ASP A 65 -12.90 -11.69 1.03
N VAL A 66 -13.78 -11.83 2.01
CA VAL A 66 -15.24 -11.99 1.81
C VAL A 66 -15.93 -10.63 1.61
N PHE A 67 -16.99 -10.62 0.81
CA PHE A 67 -17.88 -9.47 0.73
C PHE A 67 -18.73 -9.32 1.99
N LEU A 68 -18.96 -8.08 2.37
CA LEU A 68 -19.79 -7.66 3.48
C LEU A 68 -21.12 -7.07 2.96
N ASP A 69 -22.11 -6.95 3.82
CA ASP A 69 -23.45 -6.48 3.45
C ASP A 69 -23.50 -5.03 2.94
N ASN A 70 -22.47 -4.24 3.27
CA ASN A 70 -22.32 -2.85 2.83
C ASN A 70 -21.65 -2.70 1.44
N GLY A 71 -21.32 -3.81 0.78
CA GLY A 71 -20.69 -3.84 -0.53
C GLY A 71 -19.17 -3.76 -0.54
N TYR A 72 -18.54 -3.53 0.61
CA TYR A 72 -17.08 -3.62 0.77
C TYR A 72 -16.64 -5.06 0.98
N THR A 73 -15.36 -5.35 0.73
CA THR A 73 -14.74 -6.58 1.21
C THR A 73 -14.16 -6.36 2.62
N LYS A 74 -13.94 -7.45 3.34
CA LYS A 74 -13.31 -7.41 4.66
C LYS A 74 -11.90 -6.79 4.62
N GLU A 75 -11.13 -7.02 3.56
CA GLU A 75 -9.82 -6.38 3.38
C GLU A 75 -9.95 -4.86 3.21
N GLU A 76 -10.95 -4.38 2.49
CA GLU A 76 -11.20 -2.94 2.31
C GLU A 76 -11.61 -2.28 3.62
N GLU A 77 -12.52 -2.89 4.39
CA GLU A 77 -12.87 -2.38 5.72
C GLU A 77 -11.69 -2.41 6.69
N LYS A 78 -10.86 -3.44 6.62
CA LYS A 78 -9.64 -3.53 7.39
C LYS A 78 -8.72 -2.34 7.09
N MET A 79 -8.48 -2.01 5.82
CA MET A 79 -7.70 -0.84 5.44
C MET A 79 -8.28 0.46 6.01
N ILE A 80 -9.59 0.65 5.92
CA ILE A 80 -10.26 1.85 6.45
C ILE A 80 -10.09 1.96 7.96
N ASN A 81 -10.37 0.87 8.68
CA ASN A 81 -10.37 0.87 10.14
C ASN A 81 -8.97 0.91 10.74
N GLU A 82 -8.01 0.19 10.14
CA GLU A 82 -6.62 0.19 10.60
C GLU A 82 -5.96 1.54 10.34
N THR A 83 -6.18 2.18 9.19
CA THR A 83 -5.70 3.54 8.92
C THR A 83 -6.16 4.51 10.01
N ARG A 84 -7.45 4.52 10.33
CA ARG A 84 -7.99 5.37 11.41
C ARG A 84 -7.38 5.07 12.77
N LYS A 85 -7.21 3.78 13.08
CA LYS A 85 -6.66 3.33 14.36
C LYS A 85 -5.17 3.67 14.50
N ILE A 86 -4.36 3.38 13.51
CA ILE A 86 -2.91 3.60 13.53
C ILE A 86 -2.58 5.08 13.59
N LEU A 87 -3.30 5.90 12.81
CA LEU A 87 -3.12 7.36 12.81
C LEU A 87 -3.80 8.05 14.00
N ASN A 88 -4.55 7.32 14.81
CA ASN A 88 -5.38 7.87 15.89
C ASN A 88 -6.36 8.97 15.42
N LEU A 89 -6.96 8.74 14.24
CA LEU A 89 -7.88 9.66 13.58
C LEU A 89 -9.21 8.96 13.28
N PRO A 90 -10.11 8.78 14.28
CA PRO A 90 -11.33 7.97 14.13
C PRO A 90 -12.28 8.52 13.05
N ASP A 91 -12.28 9.82 12.81
CA ASP A 91 -13.18 10.50 11.87
C ASP A 91 -12.55 10.74 10.49
N LEU A 92 -11.31 10.28 10.26
CA LEU A 92 -10.64 10.45 8.97
C LEU A 92 -11.49 9.81 7.86
N LYS A 93 -11.67 10.56 6.76
CA LYS A 93 -12.37 10.07 5.57
C LYS A 93 -11.45 9.14 4.80
N VAL A 94 -11.72 7.85 4.86
CA VAL A 94 -10.93 6.81 4.18
C VAL A 94 -11.85 5.93 3.37
N THR A 95 -11.42 5.54 2.17
CA THR A 95 -12.03 4.47 1.38
C THR A 95 -10.94 3.65 0.70
N ALA A 96 -11.27 2.43 0.34
CA ALA A 96 -10.34 1.52 -0.32
C ALA A 96 -11.04 0.69 -1.39
N THR A 97 -10.28 0.33 -2.44
CA THR A 97 -10.62 -0.71 -3.39
C THR A 97 -9.45 -1.67 -3.47
N CYS A 98 -9.66 -2.94 -3.13
CA CYS A 98 -8.62 -3.94 -3.07
C CYS A 98 -8.68 -4.89 -4.25
N VAL A 99 -7.61 -4.92 -5.05
CA VAL A 99 -7.53 -5.72 -6.28
C VAL A 99 -6.40 -6.75 -6.19
N ARG A 100 -6.70 -8.03 -6.47
CA ARG A 100 -5.70 -9.06 -6.67
C ARG A 100 -5.21 -9.03 -8.11
N VAL A 101 -3.89 -8.99 -8.29
CA VAL A 101 -3.25 -8.94 -9.61
C VAL A 101 -2.29 -10.12 -9.81
N PRO A 102 -1.98 -10.51 -11.07
CA PRO A 102 -1.23 -11.72 -11.39
C PRO A 102 0.29 -11.50 -11.25
N ILE A 103 0.74 -11.02 -10.11
CA ILE A 103 2.14 -10.92 -9.72
C ILE A 103 2.39 -11.78 -8.47
N LYS A 104 3.58 -12.37 -8.36
CA LYS A 104 3.88 -13.30 -7.26
C LYS A 104 4.07 -12.57 -5.95
N PHE A 105 4.93 -11.57 -5.90
CA PHE A 105 5.38 -10.87 -4.69
C PHE A 105 5.34 -9.36 -4.89
N GLY A 106 5.31 -8.64 -3.77
CA GLY A 106 5.27 -7.19 -3.75
C GLY A 106 3.85 -6.64 -3.97
N HIS A 107 3.38 -5.83 -3.03
CA HIS A 107 2.12 -5.11 -3.17
C HIS A 107 2.40 -3.69 -3.65
N ALA A 108 1.53 -3.20 -4.51
CA ALA A 108 1.51 -1.80 -4.90
C ALA A 108 0.20 -1.14 -4.48
N VAL A 109 0.26 0.15 -4.18
CA VAL A 109 -0.91 0.95 -3.79
C VAL A 109 -0.84 2.30 -4.49
N SER A 110 -1.89 2.65 -5.19
CA SER A 110 -2.15 4.04 -5.57
C SER A 110 -2.85 4.72 -4.40
N VAL A 111 -2.24 5.78 -3.89
CA VAL A 111 -2.75 6.55 -2.76
C VAL A 111 -3.09 7.95 -3.25
N ASN A 112 -4.33 8.38 -3.05
CA ASN A 112 -4.75 9.76 -3.22
C ASN A 112 -5.01 10.35 -1.83
N VAL A 113 -4.37 11.47 -1.54
CA VAL A 113 -4.43 12.12 -0.23
C VAL A 113 -4.86 13.55 -0.39
N GLU A 114 -5.85 13.98 0.38
CA GLU A 114 -6.24 15.37 0.57
C GLU A 114 -5.76 15.84 1.94
N LEU A 115 -5.00 16.94 1.96
CA LEU A 115 -4.39 17.51 3.15
C LEU A 115 -5.18 18.71 3.68
N GLU A 116 -5.07 19.00 4.98
CA GLU A 116 -5.69 20.17 5.60
C GLU A 116 -4.94 21.46 5.25
N LYS A 117 -3.60 21.39 5.17
CA LYS A 117 -2.74 22.54 4.90
C LYS A 117 -2.21 22.50 3.47
N PRO A 118 -1.97 23.68 2.86
CA PRO A 118 -1.26 23.77 1.60
C PRO A 118 0.17 23.20 1.72
N PHE A 119 0.71 22.69 0.62
CA PHE A 119 2.03 22.09 0.55
C PHE A 119 2.74 22.44 -0.76
N GLU A 120 4.07 22.42 -0.72
CA GLU A 120 4.88 22.37 -1.93
C GLU A 120 5.32 20.93 -2.19
N LEU A 121 5.32 20.54 -3.46
CA LEU A 121 5.58 19.15 -3.84
C LEU A 121 7.00 18.71 -3.49
N GLU A 122 7.95 19.62 -3.66
CA GLU A 122 9.36 19.43 -3.33
C GLU A 122 9.56 19.16 -1.84
N ASP A 123 8.83 19.86 -0.96
CA ASP A 123 8.89 19.66 0.49
C ASP A 123 8.35 18.28 0.89
N VAL A 124 7.33 17.78 0.19
CA VAL A 124 6.80 16.42 0.40
C VAL A 124 7.82 15.37 -0.05
N ILE A 125 8.42 15.56 -1.22
CA ILE A 125 9.45 14.65 -1.74
C ILE A 125 10.64 14.59 -0.78
N HIS A 126 11.16 15.74 -0.37
CA HIS A 126 12.28 15.85 0.57
C HIS A 126 11.96 15.18 1.92
N ALA A 127 10.74 15.36 2.43
CA ALA A 127 10.32 14.70 3.66
C ALA A 127 10.32 13.16 3.55
N PHE A 128 9.99 12.61 2.37
CA PHE A 128 10.10 11.18 2.15
C PHE A 128 11.56 10.71 2.00
N GLU A 129 12.42 11.50 1.35
CA GLU A 129 13.84 11.18 1.19
C GLU A 129 14.60 11.16 2.52
N GLU A 130 14.22 12.02 3.48
CA GLU A 130 14.82 12.07 4.81
C GLU A 130 14.34 10.94 5.75
N LYS A 131 13.24 10.27 5.42
CA LYS A 131 12.65 9.26 6.30
C LYS A 131 13.31 7.91 6.12
N GLU A 132 13.94 7.41 7.17
CA GLU A 132 14.52 6.06 7.20
C GLU A 132 13.50 5.00 6.77
N GLY A 133 13.92 4.06 5.93
CA GLY A 133 13.07 2.98 5.42
C GLY A 133 12.17 3.39 4.24
N ILE A 134 12.28 4.61 3.73
CA ILE A 134 11.63 5.05 2.49
C ILE A 134 12.70 5.26 1.40
N ILE A 135 12.42 4.77 0.20
CA ILE A 135 13.21 5.04 -1.01
C ILE A 135 12.32 5.76 -2.02
N VAL A 136 12.72 6.98 -2.38
CA VAL A 136 12.03 7.76 -3.41
C VAL A 136 12.55 7.39 -4.80
N GLN A 137 11.64 6.97 -5.69
CA GLN A 137 11.89 6.69 -7.11
C GLN A 137 10.91 7.52 -7.94
N ASN A 138 11.23 8.78 -8.22
CA ASN A 138 10.29 9.73 -8.80
C ASN A 138 10.86 10.51 -10.00
N ASP A 139 11.50 9.82 -10.94
CA ASP A 139 11.98 10.41 -12.20
C ASP A 139 11.22 9.82 -13.39
N GLY A 140 10.06 10.41 -13.69
CA GLY A 140 9.22 9.98 -14.79
C GLY A 140 9.84 10.18 -16.18
N LYS A 141 10.79 11.11 -16.33
CA LYS A 141 11.47 11.34 -17.62
C LYS A 141 12.38 10.19 -18.01
N ASN A 142 13.01 9.56 -17.00
CA ASN A 142 13.90 8.42 -17.18
C ASN A 142 13.22 7.08 -16.84
N ASN A 143 11.89 7.05 -16.72
CA ASN A 143 11.10 5.86 -16.36
C ASN A 143 11.50 5.25 -15.01
N VAL A 144 11.93 6.06 -14.03
CA VAL A 144 12.26 5.62 -12.69
C VAL A 144 11.03 5.78 -11.79
N TYR A 145 10.44 4.67 -11.42
CA TYR A 145 9.30 4.56 -10.52
C TYR A 145 9.27 3.19 -9.83
N PRO A 146 8.64 3.07 -8.65
CA PRO A 146 8.60 1.80 -7.93
C PRO A 146 7.83 0.72 -8.69
N MET A 147 8.39 -0.50 -8.69
CA MET A 147 7.75 -1.68 -9.25
C MET A 147 7.83 -2.85 -8.26
N PRO A 148 6.79 -3.70 -8.16
CA PRO A 148 6.78 -4.85 -7.25
C PRO A 148 7.98 -5.78 -7.41
N ILE A 149 8.43 -6.01 -8.66
CA ILE A 149 9.57 -6.88 -8.95
C ILE A 149 10.89 -6.36 -8.35
N ASN A 150 11.03 -5.05 -8.17
CA ASN A 150 12.24 -4.45 -7.61
C ASN A 150 12.18 -4.32 -6.09
N ALA A 151 10.97 -4.35 -5.51
CA ALA A 151 10.76 -4.30 -4.06
C ALA A 151 10.79 -5.69 -3.41
N GLN A 152 10.79 -6.74 -4.21
CA GLN A 152 10.87 -8.11 -3.69
C GLN A 152 12.17 -8.33 -2.93
N ASP A 153 12.10 -9.02 -1.79
CA ASP A 153 13.21 -9.35 -0.89
C ASP A 153 13.90 -8.13 -0.23
N THR A 154 13.27 -6.95 -0.27
CA THR A 154 13.75 -5.74 0.40
C THR A 154 12.88 -5.39 1.62
N ASP A 155 13.42 -4.56 2.52
CA ASP A 155 12.72 -4.14 3.75
C ASP A 155 12.19 -2.69 3.69
N GLU A 156 12.47 -1.98 2.61
CA GLU A 156 12.10 -0.61 2.39
C GLU A 156 10.70 -0.47 1.79
N VAL A 157 10.14 0.72 1.96
CA VAL A 157 8.96 1.19 1.25
C VAL A 157 9.40 2.12 0.13
N TYR A 158 9.03 1.77 -1.09
CA TYR A 158 9.35 2.57 -2.27
C TYR A 158 8.18 3.49 -2.59
N VAL A 159 8.46 4.77 -2.83
CA VAL A 159 7.46 5.75 -3.24
C VAL A 159 7.89 6.48 -4.50
N GLY A 160 6.94 6.70 -5.38
CA GLY A 160 7.16 7.45 -6.62
C GLY A 160 5.85 7.90 -7.25
N ARG A 161 5.93 8.40 -8.46
CA ARG A 161 4.78 9.01 -9.14
C ARG A 161 4.10 10.06 -8.27
N ILE A 162 4.91 10.77 -7.46
CA ILE A 162 4.46 11.83 -6.55
C ILE A 162 4.08 13.04 -7.40
N ARG A 163 2.84 13.49 -7.30
CA ARG A 163 2.31 14.57 -8.12
C ARG A 163 1.10 15.23 -7.48
N LYS A 164 0.90 16.52 -7.73
CA LYS A 164 -0.32 17.23 -7.31
C LYS A 164 -1.55 16.60 -7.97
N ASP A 165 -2.64 16.52 -7.25
CA ASP A 165 -3.95 16.17 -7.78
C ASP A 165 -4.69 17.49 -8.10
N PHE A 166 -4.98 17.71 -9.37
CA PHE A 166 -5.64 18.94 -9.82
C PHE A 166 -7.18 18.89 -9.69
N SER A 167 -7.72 17.78 -9.18
CA SER A 167 -9.17 17.60 -9.01
C SER A 167 -9.66 17.98 -7.61
N ALA A 168 -8.74 18.24 -6.66
CA ALA A 168 -9.08 18.65 -5.30
C ALA A 168 -8.02 19.61 -4.74
N ASP A 169 -8.43 20.45 -3.79
CA ASP A 169 -7.53 21.38 -3.11
C ASP A 169 -6.57 20.59 -2.19
N ASN A 170 -5.31 21.07 -2.15
CA ASN A 170 -4.27 20.47 -1.29
C ASN A 170 -4.16 18.94 -1.40
N ALA A 171 -4.33 18.40 -2.59
CA ALA A 171 -4.32 16.95 -2.82
C ALA A 171 -3.13 16.49 -3.66
N LEU A 172 -2.68 15.26 -3.40
CA LEU A 172 -1.59 14.62 -4.13
C LEU A 172 -1.87 13.14 -4.36
N ASN A 173 -1.21 12.61 -5.39
CA ASN A 173 -1.22 11.20 -5.72
C ASN A 173 0.17 10.62 -5.51
N LEU A 174 0.23 9.42 -4.94
CA LEU A 174 1.42 8.63 -4.70
C LEU A 174 1.26 7.25 -5.33
N TRP A 175 2.37 6.64 -5.70
CA TRP A 175 2.47 5.23 -6.02
C TRP A 175 3.47 4.59 -5.07
N VAL A 176 3.02 3.63 -4.29
CA VAL A 176 3.76 3.04 -3.18
C VAL A 176 3.91 1.55 -3.40
N VAL A 177 5.10 1.02 -3.19
CA VAL A 177 5.39 -0.41 -3.38
C VAL A 177 6.23 -0.91 -2.22
N ALA A 178 5.96 -2.12 -1.73
CA ALA A 178 6.79 -2.82 -0.76
C ALA A 178 6.65 -4.34 -0.90
N ASP A 179 7.62 -5.08 -0.38
CA ASP A 179 7.52 -6.52 -0.23
C ASP A 179 6.44 -6.86 0.82
N ASN A 180 5.43 -7.63 0.40
CA ASN A 180 4.29 -7.94 1.25
C ASN A 180 4.57 -9.02 2.31
N ILE A 181 5.63 -9.81 2.13
CA ILE A 181 6.04 -10.85 3.08
C ILE A 181 6.96 -10.24 4.14
N ARG A 182 7.92 -9.41 3.74
CA ARG A 182 8.89 -8.77 4.64
C ARG A 182 8.28 -7.56 5.33
N LYS A 183 8.21 -6.42 4.65
CA LYS A 183 7.70 -5.16 5.23
C LYS A 183 6.24 -5.23 5.61
N GLY A 184 5.43 -5.98 4.88
CA GLY A 184 4.00 -6.17 5.19
C GLY A 184 3.71 -7.08 6.40
N ALA A 185 4.69 -7.86 6.88
CA ALA A 185 4.48 -8.82 7.98
C ALA A 185 5.72 -8.99 8.87
N ALA A 186 6.69 -9.81 8.46
CA ALA A 186 7.78 -10.25 9.34
C ALA A 186 8.68 -9.10 9.81
N THR A 187 9.24 -8.32 8.89
CA THR A 187 10.16 -7.22 9.21
C THR A 187 9.47 -6.13 10.02
N ASN A 188 8.23 -5.77 9.67
CA ASN A 188 7.48 -4.76 10.42
C ASN A 188 7.24 -5.16 11.88
N THR A 189 6.97 -6.44 12.15
CA THR A 189 6.80 -6.95 13.51
C THR A 189 8.10 -6.81 14.32
N ILE A 190 9.25 -7.11 13.72
CA ILE A 190 10.56 -6.95 14.36
C ILE A 190 10.86 -5.47 14.63
N GLN A 191 10.63 -4.59 13.67
CA GLN A 191 10.85 -3.15 13.81
C GLN A 191 9.98 -2.51 14.90
N ILE A 192 8.73 -2.96 15.05
CA ILE A 192 7.86 -2.55 16.16
C ILE A 192 8.47 -2.98 17.50
N ALA A 193 8.91 -4.23 17.63
CA ALA A 193 9.52 -4.72 18.86
C ALA A 193 10.82 -3.96 19.20
N GLU A 194 11.70 -3.70 18.23
CA GLU A 194 12.90 -2.90 18.40
C GLU A 194 12.59 -1.47 18.86
N THR A 195 11.56 -0.85 18.30
CA THR A 195 11.12 0.50 18.70
C THR A 195 10.64 0.51 20.14
N LEU A 196 9.80 -0.46 20.53
CA LEU A 196 9.28 -0.57 21.90
C LEU A 196 10.41 -0.79 22.92
N ILE A 197 11.43 -1.57 22.57
CA ILE A 197 12.63 -1.76 23.41
C ILE A 197 13.41 -0.45 23.56
N LYS A 198 13.64 0.28 22.45
CA LYS A 198 14.35 1.57 22.47
C LYS A 198 13.62 2.63 23.30
N GLU A 199 12.30 2.61 23.30
CA GLU A 199 11.45 3.52 24.06
C GLU A 199 11.22 3.07 25.53
N GLY A 200 11.74 1.91 25.89
CA GLY A 200 11.58 1.37 27.26
C GLY A 200 10.17 0.92 27.60
N ALA A 201 9.38 0.58 26.57
CA ALA A 201 8.00 0.10 26.70
C ALA A 201 7.89 -1.44 26.80
N LEU A 202 9.01 -2.15 26.63
CA LEU A 202 9.20 -3.59 26.85
C LEU A 202 10.38 -3.83 27.76
#